data_8a08dd3de20911239d8edd678950b096
#
_entry.id   8a08dd3de20911239d8edd678950b096
#
_cell.length_a   1.000
_cell.length_b   1.000
_cell.length_c   1.000
_cell.angle_alpha   90.00
_cell.angle_beta   90.00
_cell.angle_gamma   90.00
#
_symmetry.space_group_name_H-M   'P 1'
#
loop_
_entity.id
_entity.type
_entity.pdbx_description
1 polymer ?
#
loop_
_entity_poly.entity_id
_entity_poly.type
_entity_poly.pdbx_seq_one_letter_code
_entity_poly.pdbx_strand_id
1 'polypeptide(L)'
;VFVSTLTRNSPRSLREAWIALAGLSAVFLFEMLDNSILNVALPTIGRDLHASTTALQWVSNSYAVVFGGLMLVFGAVADRFGRRRVMLAGLVLLGLASLATVFVTSVGELIAVRSLMGVAAAMTTPGSIALAFRLFQGDDLRVRAMTFISTVGLVGLAVGPPLG
;
A
#
# COMPACT_ATOMS: atom_id res chain seq x y z
N VAL A 1 -30.11 -5.98 -22.43
CA VAL A 1 -29.10 -6.55 -23.33
C VAL A 1 -27.68 -6.07 -23.00
N PHE A 2 -27.51 -4.87 -22.39
CA PHE A 2 -26.17 -4.31 -22.07
C PHE A 2 -25.55 -4.87 -20.78
N VAL A 3 -26.32 -5.47 -19.89
CA VAL A 3 -25.86 -6.02 -18.61
C VAL A 3 -25.25 -7.43 -18.78
N SER A 4 -25.63 -8.15 -19.84
CA SER A 4 -25.18 -9.54 -20.05
C SER A 4 -23.76 -9.68 -20.61
N THR A 5 -23.15 -8.60 -21.11
CA THR A 5 -21.77 -8.64 -21.66
C THR A 5 -20.67 -8.42 -20.63
N LEU A 6 -21.00 -7.90 -19.45
CA LEU A 6 -20.01 -7.65 -18.38
C LEU A 6 -19.79 -8.85 -17.44
N THR A 7 -20.66 -9.85 -17.49
CA THR A 7 -20.55 -11.06 -16.65
C THR A 7 -19.71 -12.17 -17.26
N ARG A 8 -19.17 -11.96 -18.47
CA ARG A 8 -18.54 -13.04 -19.25
C ARG A 8 -17.09 -13.37 -18.88
N ASN A 9 -16.44 -12.59 -18.02
CA ASN A 9 -15.00 -12.78 -17.70
C ASN A 9 -14.64 -12.58 -16.23
N SER A 10 -15.56 -12.76 -15.28
CA SER A 10 -15.18 -12.82 -13.87
C SER A 10 -14.54 -14.18 -13.59
N PRO A 11 -13.35 -14.21 -12.96
CA PRO A 11 -12.71 -15.48 -12.62
C PRO A 11 -13.61 -16.28 -11.69
N ARG A 12 -13.78 -17.57 -12.04
CA ARG A 12 -14.58 -18.53 -11.27
C ARG A 12 -13.80 -19.16 -10.12
N SER A 13 -12.48 -18.91 -10.07
CA SER A 13 -11.60 -19.44 -9.03
C SER A 13 -10.43 -18.50 -8.76
N LEU A 14 -9.81 -18.63 -7.58
CA LEU A 14 -8.56 -17.90 -7.25
C LEU A 14 -7.44 -18.21 -8.24
N ARG A 15 -7.43 -19.40 -8.83
CA ARG A 15 -6.44 -19.81 -9.84
C ARG A 15 -6.53 -18.98 -11.13
N GLU A 16 -7.74 -18.62 -11.56
CA GLU A 16 -7.93 -17.80 -12.77
C GLU A 16 -7.48 -16.36 -12.58
N ALA A 17 -7.54 -15.86 -11.34
CA ALA A 17 -7.15 -14.49 -10.98
C ALA A 17 -5.81 -14.42 -10.23
N TRP A 18 -4.97 -15.47 -10.30
CA TRP A 18 -3.77 -15.59 -9.49
C TRP A 18 -2.78 -14.42 -9.67
N ILE A 19 -2.66 -13.89 -10.89
CA ILE A 19 -1.78 -12.74 -11.19
C ILE A 19 -2.27 -11.49 -10.45
N ALA A 20 -3.57 -11.23 -10.48
CA ALA A 20 -4.15 -10.10 -9.78
C ALA A 20 -4.08 -10.28 -8.26
N LEU A 21 -4.35 -11.50 -7.77
CA LEU A 21 -4.22 -11.84 -6.37
C LEU A 21 -2.78 -11.67 -5.87
N ALA A 22 -1.80 -12.16 -6.63
CA ALA A 22 -0.39 -12.02 -6.33
C ALA A 22 0.04 -10.55 -6.32
N GLY A 23 -0.40 -9.76 -7.31
CA GLY A 23 -0.11 -8.33 -7.38
C GLY A 23 -0.68 -7.54 -6.18
N LEU A 24 -1.95 -7.77 -5.84
CA LEU A 24 -2.60 -7.14 -4.68
C LEU A 24 -1.94 -7.55 -3.36
N SER A 25 -1.60 -8.84 -3.23
CA SER A 25 -0.90 -9.35 -2.05
C SER A 25 0.52 -8.79 -1.92
N ALA A 26 1.24 -8.62 -3.03
CA ALA A 26 2.57 -8.03 -3.04
C ALA A 26 2.56 -6.56 -2.60
N VAL A 27 1.58 -5.78 -3.05
CA VAL A 27 1.40 -4.38 -2.60
C VAL A 27 1.17 -4.33 -1.11
N PHE A 28 0.23 -5.14 -0.61
CA PHE A 28 -0.10 -5.16 0.82
C PHE A 28 1.05 -5.69 1.68
N LEU A 29 1.77 -6.71 1.20
CA LEU A 29 2.99 -7.22 1.82
C LEU A 29 4.04 -6.10 1.94
N PHE A 30 4.29 -5.36 0.86
CA PHE A 30 5.25 -4.27 0.84
C PHE A 30 4.89 -3.17 1.86
N GLU A 31 3.62 -2.75 1.90
CA GLU A 31 3.14 -1.75 2.86
C GLU A 31 3.33 -2.22 4.32
N MET A 32 3.06 -3.50 4.60
CA MET A 32 3.23 -4.06 5.96
C MET A 32 4.70 -4.22 6.34
N LEU A 33 5.55 -4.67 5.42
CA LEU A 33 7.00 -4.75 5.61
C LEU A 33 7.60 -3.38 5.90
N ASP A 34 7.29 -2.38 5.07
CA ASP A 34 7.79 -1.01 5.22
C ASP A 34 7.44 -0.42 6.59
N ASN A 35 6.18 -0.56 7.02
CA ASN A 35 5.77 -0.11 8.35
C ASN A 35 6.47 -0.87 9.49
N SER A 36 6.65 -2.18 9.33
CA SER A 36 7.27 -3.01 10.36
C SER A 36 8.76 -2.72 10.50
N ILE A 37 9.49 -2.64 9.39
CA ILE A 37 10.92 -2.30 9.36
C ILE A 37 11.15 -0.92 9.98
N LEU A 38 10.32 0.07 9.60
CA LEU A 38 10.46 1.41 10.17
C LEU A 38 10.34 1.42 11.69
N ASN A 39 9.35 0.73 12.25
CA ASN A 39 9.13 0.70 13.69
C ASN A 39 10.34 0.15 14.44
N VAL A 40 11.03 -0.85 13.87
CA VAL A 40 12.27 -1.41 14.46
C VAL A 40 13.46 -0.49 14.24
N ALA A 41 13.54 0.18 13.10
CA ALA A 41 14.64 1.09 12.77
C ALA A 41 14.57 2.44 13.48
N LEU A 42 13.39 2.87 13.97
CA LEU A 42 13.20 4.18 14.62
C LEU A 42 14.22 4.51 15.73
N PRO A 43 14.53 3.60 16.68
CA PRO A 43 15.51 3.90 17.72
C PRO A 43 16.94 4.11 17.17
N THR A 44 17.31 3.38 16.13
CA THR A 44 18.61 3.52 15.45
C THR A 44 18.66 4.83 14.67
N ILE A 45 17.63 5.14 13.88
CA ILE A 45 17.46 6.41 13.17
C ILE A 45 17.55 7.59 14.15
N GLY A 46 16.90 7.48 15.32
CA GLY A 46 16.94 8.50 16.36
C GLY A 46 18.33 8.79 16.87
N ARG A 47 19.16 7.76 17.04
CA ARG A 47 20.55 7.89 17.49
C ARG A 47 21.45 8.45 16.38
N ASP A 48 21.35 7.89 15.18
CA ASP A 48 22.25 8.22 14.07
C ASP A 48 22.01 9.63 13.51
N LEU A 49 20.74 10.06 13.47
CA LEU A 49 20.35 11.39 12.99
C LEU A 49 20.16 12.40 14.13
N HIS A 50 20.51 12.07 15.38
CA HIS A 50 20.31 12.91 16.58
C HIS A 50 18.89 13.49 16.66
N ALA A 51 17.87 12.65 16.32
CA ALA A 51 16.50 13.08 16.22
C ALA A 51 15.81 13.20 17.57
N SER A 52 15.02 14.26 17.75
CA SER A 52 14.15 14.38 18.91
C SER A 52 13.00 13.35 18.85
N THR A 53 12.44 13.00 20.02
CA THR A 53 11.27 12.11 20.10
C THR A 53 10.09 12.62 19.25
N THR A 54 9.85 13.93 19.24
CA THR A 54 8.83 14.56 18.41
C THR A 54 9.09 14.35 16.93
N ALA A 55 10.34 14.47 16.47
CA ALA A 55 10.71 14.25 15.09
C ALA A 55 10.49 12.78 14.68
N LEU A 56 10.82 11.82 15.53
CA LEU A 56 10.55 10.39 15.30
C LEU A 56 9.04 10.07 15.24
N GLN A 57 8.25 10.73 16.08
CA GLN A 57 6.79 10.64 15.98
C GLN A 57 6.26 11.14 14.64
N TRP A 58 6.84 12.24 14.12
CA TRP A 58 6.48 12.73 12.80
C TRP A 58 6.92 11.80 11.67
N VAL A 59 8.06 11.13 11.78
CA VAL A 59 8.49 10.09 10.83
C VAL A 59 7.43 8.99 10.73
N SER A 60 6.91 8.50 11.87
CA SER A 60 5.87 7.46 11.89
C SER A 60 4.51 7.98 11.42
N ASN A 61 4.11 9.16 11.89
CA ASN A 61 2.75 9.64 11.70
C ASN A 61 2.52 10.34 10.36
N SER A 62 3.56 10.91 9.73
CA SER A 62 3.44 11.64 8.47
C SER A 62 2.83 10.77 7.36
N TYR A 63 3.24 9.52 7.26
CA TYR A 63 2.63 8.54 6.34
C TYR A 63 1.13 8.38 6.60
N ALA A 64 0.74 8.11 7.85
CA ALA A 64 -0.66 7.85 8.22
C ALA A 64 -1.56 9.08 8.03
N VAL A 65 -1.07 10.27 8.39
CA VAL A 65 -1.80 11.54 8.26
C VAL A 65 -2.05 11.86 6.77
N VAL A 66 -1.01 11.76 5.94
CA VAL A 66 -1.13 12.03 4.51
C VAL A 66 -1.99 10.96 3.83
N PHE A 67 -1.78 9.69 4.14
CA PHE A 67 -2.58 8.58 3.62
C PHE A 67 -4.06 8.77 3.95
N GLY A 68 -4.41 8.97 5.22
CA GLY A 68 -5.79 9.13 5.67
C GLY A 68 -6.45 10.40 5.11
N GLY A 69 -5.72 11.51 5.07
CA GLY A 69 -6.22 12.78 4.53
C GLY A 69 -6.48 12.75 3.02
N LEU A 70 -5.67 12.01 2.26
CA LEU A 70 -5.77 11.97 0.79
C LEU A 70 -6.54 10.77 0.24
N MET A 71 -6.85 9.76 1.06
CA MET A 71 -7.51 8.53 0.60
C MET A 71 -8.85 8.80 -0.11
N LEU A 72 -9.67 9.69 0.44
CA LEU A 72 -10.95 10.07 -0.17
C LEU A 72 -10.76 10.88 -1.46
N VAL A 73 -9.79 11.78 -1.49
CA VAL A 73 -9.47 12.59 -2.65
C VAL A 73 -9.02 11.71 -3.80
N PHE A 74 -8.08 10.79 -3.55
CA PHE A 74 -7.59 9.86 -4.57
C PHE A 74 -8.63 8.80 -4.96
N GLY A 75 -9.57 8.46 -4.08
CA GLY A 75 -10.75 7.69 -4.44
C GLY A 75 -11.56 8.37 -5.55
N ALA A 76 -11.88 9.65 -5.38
CA ALA A 76 -12.60 10.45 -6.37
C ALA A 76 -11.77 10.67 -7.66
N VAL A 77 -10.47 10.92 -7.54
CA VAL A 77 -9.54 11.03 -8.68
C VAL A 77 -9.50 9.73 -9.47
N ALA A 78 -9.43 8.59 -8.79
CA ALA A 78 -9.42 7.27 -9.42
C ALA A 78 -10.73 6.97 -10.17
N ASP A 79 -11.86 7.42 -9.65
CA ASP A 79 -13.15 7.27 -10.34
C ASP A 79 -13.24 8.13 -11.60
N ARG A 80 -12.60 9.32 -11.61
CA ARG A 80 -12.60 10.25 -12.75
C ARG A 80 -11.59 9.89 -13.84
N PHE A 81 -10.37 9.55 -13.46
CA PHE A 81 -9.23 9.34 -14.38
C PHE A 81 -8.96 7.86 -14.67
N GLY A 82 -9.66 6.96 -13.99
CA GLY A 82 -9.54 5.52 -14.12
C GLY A 82 -8.67 4.89 -13.03
N ARG A 83 -9.29 3.99 -12.27
CA ARG A 83 -8.68 3.31 -11.10
C ARG A 83 -7.34 2.64 -11.40
N ARG A 84 -7.24 1.96 -12.56
CA ARG A 84 -5.99 1.30 -12.98
C ARG A 84 -4.84 2.29 -13.18
N ARG A 85 -5.10 3.45 -13.80
CA ARG A 85 -4.06 4.44 -14.07
C ARG A 85 -3.55 5.08 -12.79
N VAL A 86 -4.47 5.46 -11.90
CA VAL A 86 -4.12 6.06 -10.60
C VAL A 86 -3.37 5.06 -9.73
N MET A 87 -3.81 3.80 -9.68
CA MET A 87 -3.12 2.74 -8.95
C MET A 87 -1.69 2.50 -9.47
N LEU A 88 -1.51 2.41 -10.79
CA LEU A 88 -0.17 2.22 -11.37
C LEU A 88 0.75 3.42 -11.12
N ALA A 89 0.22 4.64 -11.22
CA ALA A 89 0.98 5.85 -10.87
C ALA A 89 1.39 5.85 -9.38
N GLY A 90 0.48 5.44 -8.49
CA GLY A 90 0.78 5.26 -7.07
C GLY A 90 1.86 4.22 -6.81
N LEU A 91 1.84 3.08 -7.50
CA LEU A 91 2.88 2.04 -7.37
C LEU A 91 4.25 2.54 -7.83
N VAL A 92 4.30 3.27 -8.95
CA VAL A 92 5.55 3.89 -9.42
C VAL A 92 6.07 4.89 -8.40
N LEU A 93 5.18 5.74 -7.89
CA LEU A 93 5.53 6.73 -6.86
C LEU A 93 6.02 6.06 -5.57
N LEU A 94 5.38 4.97 -5.15
CA LEU A 94 5.78 4.19 -3.97
C LEU A 94 7.19 3.61 -4.15
N GLY A 95 7.47 3.02 -5.32
CA GLY A 95 8.79 2.50 -5.65
C GLY A 95 9.87 3.58 -5.67
N LEU A 96 9.59 4.73 -6.28
CA LEU A 96 10.53 5.86 -6.32
C LEU A 96 10.76 6.44 -4.91
N ALA A 97 9.72 6.61 -4.11
CA ALA A 97 9.84 7.08 -2.74
C ALA A 97 10.64 6.08 -1.87
N SER A 98 10.41 4.78 -2.04
CA SER A 98 11.19 3.74 -1.35
C SER A 98 12.68 3.81 -1.73
N LEU A 99 13.00 3.98 -3.01
CA LEU A 99 14.38 4.17 -3.44
C LEU A 99 14.99 5.47 -2.89
N ALA A 100 14.22 6.54 -2.80
CA ALA A 100 14.66 7.81 -2.24
C ALA A 100 15.06 7.68 -0.76
N THR A 101 14.50 6.75 -0.02
CA THR A 101 14.85 6.49 1.39
C THR A 101 16.34 6.15 1.56
N VAL A 102 16.96 5.51 0.57
CA VAL A 102 18.40 5.15 0.60
C VAL A 102 19.31 6.39 0.64
N PHE A 103 18.85 7.51 0.09
CA PHE A 103 19.61 8.76 -0.01
C PHE A 103 19.31 9.75 1.10
N VAL A 104 18.44 9.40 2.04
CA VAL A 104 18.05 10.26 3.15
C VAL A 104 19.20 10.44 4.13
N THR A 105 19.52 11.67 4.44
CA THR A 105 20.61 12.06 5.36
C THR A 105 20.13 12.86 6.56
N SER A 106 18.85 13.26 6.57
CA SER A 106 18.25 14.05 7.65
C SER A 106 16.84 13.56 8.01
N VAL A 107 16.44 13.84 9.25
CA VAL A 107 15.08 13.48 9.74
C VAL A 107 13.99 14.20 8.94
N GLY A 108 14.26 15.46 8.52
CA GLY A 108 13.31 16.22 7.69
C GLY A 108 13.08 15.59 6.32
N GLU A 109 14.15 15.12 5.68
CA GLU A 109 14.05 14.37 4.42
C GLU A 109 13.29 13.06 4.61
N LEU A 110 13.52 12.35 5.71
CA LEU A 110 12.81 11.12 6.01
C LEU A 110 11.30 11.36 6.20
N ILE A 111 10.91 12.43 6.90
CA ILE A 111 9.50 12.83 7.03
C ILE A 111 8.89 13.16 5.66
N ALA A 112 9.63 13.85 4.79
CA ALA A 112 9.16 14.18 3.44
C ALA A 112 8.95 12.92 2.59
N VAL A 113 9.91 11.98 2.60
CA VAL A 113 9.79 10.70 1.88
C VAL A 113 8.64 9.86 2.44
N ARG A 114 8.47 9.79 3.76
CA ARG A 114 7.31 9.10 4.39
C ARG A 114 5.98 9.72 4.01
N SER A 115 5.92 11.05 3.93
CA SER A 115 4.73 11.76 3.43
C SER A 115 4.44 11.41 1.98
N LEU A 116 5.46 11.35 1.12
CA LEU A 116 5.33 10.96 -0.27
C LEU A 116 4.86 9.51 -0.43
N MET A 117 5.35 8.60 0.41
CA MET A 117 4.87 7.22 0.48
C MET A 117 3.40 7.16 0.92
N GLY A 118 2.96 8.03 1.84
CA GLY A 118 1.55 8.18 2.21
C GLY A 118 0.66 8.63 1.04
N VAL A 119 1.15 9.55 0.20
CA VAL A 119 0.47 9.94 -1.06
C VAL A 119 0.33 8.72 -1.98
N ALA A 120 1.42 7.99 -2.19
CA ALA A 120 1.44 6.81 -3.04
C ALA A 120 0.46 5.73 -2.56
N ALA A 121 0.44 5.45 -1.26
CA ALA A 121 -0.50 4.53 -0.64
C ALA A 121 -1.96 4.98 -0.81
N ALA A 122 -2.26 6.27 -0.66
CA ALA A 122 -3.59 6.83 -0.89
C ALA A 122 -4.06 6.69 -2.35
N MET A 123 -3.12 6.67 -3.31
CA MET A 123 -3.42 6.40 -4.72
C MET A 123 -3.66 4.91 -4.99
N THR A 124 -2.98 4.00 -4.30
CA THR A 124 -3.04 2.56 -4.56
C THR A 124 -4.19 1.87 -3.85
N THR A 125 -4.43 2.17 -2.58
CA THR A 125 -5.34 1.42 -1.72
C THR A 125 -6.80 1.43 -2.19
N PRO A 126 -7.43 2.58 -2.56
CA PRO A 126 -8.82 2.55 -3.05
C PRO A 126 -8.96 1.76 -4.35
N GLY A 127 -7.93 1.85 -5.23
CA GLY A 127 -7.88 1.12 -6.48
C GLY A 127 -7.75 -0.39 -6.28
N SER A 128 -6.91 -0.81 -5.35
CA SER A 128 -6.66 -2.21 -5.01
C SER A 128 -7.90 -2.89 -4.43
N ILE A 129 -8.55 -2.25 -3.46
CA ILE A 129 -9.80 -2.72 -2.87
C ILE A 129 -10.89 -2.85 -3.93
N ALA A 130 -11.10 -1.82 -4.74
CA ALA A 130 -12.11 -1.82 -5.78
C ALA A 130 -11.83 -2.87 -6.87
N LEU A 131 -10.56 -3.11 -7.20
CA LEU A 131 -10.15 -4.17 -8.13
C LEU A 131 -10.43 -5.56 -7.54
N ALA A 132 -10.11 -5.77 -6.27
CA ALA A 132 -10.42 -7.02 -5.58
C ALA A 132 -11.93 -7.31 -5.59
N PHE A 133 -12.77 -6.32 -5.28
CA PHE A 133 -14.23 -6.48 -5.31
C PHE A 133 -14.78 -6.74 -6.72
N ARG A 134 -14.16 -6.23 -7.77
CA ARG A 134 -14.56 -6.48 -9.16
C ARG A 134 -14.13 -7.85 -9.67
N LEU A 135 -12.94 -8.30 -9.30
CA LEU A 135 -12.37 -9.56 -9.76
C LEU A 135 -13.00 -10.76 -9.05
N PHE A 136 -13.18 -10.65 -7.73
CA PHE A 136 -13.70 -11.74 -6.92
C PHE A 136 -15.21 -11.56 -6.70
N GLN A 137 -15.99 -12.05 -7.67
CA GLN A 137 -17.45 -12.04 -7.61
C GLN A 137 -17.95 -13.28 -6.88
N GLY A 138 -18.86 -13.07 -5.90
CA GLY A 138 -19.33 -14.08 -4.97
C GLY A 138 -18.69 -13.95 -3.60
N ASP A 139 -19.53 -14.05 -2.56
CA ASP A 139 -19.09 -13.74 -1.20
C ASP A 139 -17.99 -14.68 -0.72
N ASP A 140 -18.09 -15.97 -1.01
CA ASP A 140 -17.08 -16.99 -0.66
C ASP A 140 -15.72 -16.71 -1.30
N LEU A 141 -15.70 -16.39 -2.60
CA LEU A 141 -14.47 -16.16 -3.33
C LEU A 141 -13.80 -14.85 -2.88
N ARG A 142 -14.62 -13.84 -2.60
CA ARG A 142 -14.16 -12.55 -2.07
C ARG A 142 -13.55 -12.71 -0.68
N VAL A 143 -14.22 -13.42 0.23
CA VAL A 143 -13.70 -13.67 1.58
C VAL A 143 -12.37 -14.42 1.51
N ARG A 144 -12.27 -15.47 0.70
CA ARG A 144 -11.00 -16.21 0.51
C ARG A 144 -9.89 -15.35 -0.04
N ALA A 145 -10.17 -14.50 -1.04
CA ALA A 145 -9.19 -13.60 -1.62
C ALA A 145 -8.70 -12.55 -0.61
N MET A 146 -9.63 -11.93 0.13
CA MET A 146 -9.30 -10.95 1.16
C MET A 146 -8.53 -11.59 2.32
N THR A 147 -8.91 -12.79 2.76
CA THR A 147 -8.16 -13.53 3.77
C THR A 147 -6.75 -13.84 3.30
N PHE A 148 -6.57 -14.26 2.06
CA PHE A 148 -5.25 -14.53 1.50
C PHE A 148 -4.38 -13.28 1.48
N ILE A 149 -4.89 -12.16 0.94
CA ILE A 149 -4.19 -10.88 0.89
C ILE A 149 -3.79 -10.43 2.30
N SER A 150 -4.73 -10.48 3.25
CA SER A 150 -4.47 -10.10 4.65
C SER A 150 -3.44 -11.00 5.32
N THR A 151 -3.47 -12.32 5.07
CA THR A 151 -2.49 -13.26 5.62
C THR A 151 -1.10 -12.97 5.08
N VAL A 152 -0.96 -12.70 3.79
CA VAL A 152 0.32 -12.31 3.19
C VAL A 152 0.85 -11.01 3.80
N GLY A 153 -0.01 -10.03 4.03
CA GLY A 153 0.36 -8.79 4.73
C GLY A 153 0.82 -9.02 6.17
N LEU A 154 0.12 -9.89 6.93
CA LEU A 154 0.52 -10.25 8.29
C LEU A 154 1.89 -10.96 8.33
N VAL A 155 2.21 -11.77 7.32
CA VAL A 155 3.56 -12.34 7.17
C VAL A 155 4.59 -11.22 7.00
N GLY A 156 4.29 -10.18 6.21
CA GLY A 156 5.13 -9.00 6.07
C GLY A 156 5.38 -8.30 7.42
N LEU A 157 4.34 -8.11 8.21
CA LEU A 157 4.44 -7.54 9.55
C LEU A 157 5.32 -8.38 10.49
N ALA A 158 5.22 -9.70 10.42
CA ALA A 158 5.99 -10.63 11.25
C ALA A 158 7.46 -10.76 10.82
N VAL A 159 7.74 -10.65 9.52
CA VAL A 159 9.09 -10.79 8.94
C VAL A 159 9.85 -9.45 8.98
N GLY A 160 9.16 -8.32 9.08
CA GLY A 160 9.78 -6.99 9.15
C GLY A 160 10.83 -6.84 10.26
N PRO A 161 10.53 -7.20 11.53
CA PRO A 161 11.47 -7.03 12.63
C PRO A 161 12.83 -7.71 12.46
N PRO A 162 12.95 -8.95 11.94
CA PRO A 162 14.25 -9.57 11.69
C PRO A 162 15.00 -8.98 10.49
N LEU A 163 14.36 -8.13 9.66
CA LEU A 163 14.98 -7.49 8.50
C LEU A 163 15.41 -6.04 8.76
N GLY A 164 14.88 -5.39 9.79
CA GLY A 164 15.23 -4.02 10.21
C GLY A 164 16.22 -4.04 11.35
#